data_8dd4d88615d2e300545533c220a57a48
#
_entry.id   8dd4d88615d2e300545533c220a57a48
#
_cell.length_a   1.000
_cell.length_b   1.000
_cell.length_c   1.000
_cell.angle_alpha   90.00
_cell.angle_beta   90.00
_cell.angle_gamma   90.00
#
_symmetry.space_group_name_H-M   'P 1'
#
loop_
_entity.id
_entity.type
_entity.pdbx_description
1 polymer ?
#
loop_
_entity_poly.entity_id
_entity_poly.type
_entity_poly.pdbx_seq_one_letter_code
_entity_poly.pdbx_strand_id
1 'polypeptide(L)'
;MTKKYSNTIAKIALFLSIGLFSIACNTDNETNSLESGIIGKENFESKEVSIDLDINNIEVSSIQSNGLNTYALGQLTQGDFGKTNASIVTQVLLPSFSPTFGQFSQANEQKAENYNENETVDKVYLYLPFYYKETNQTNNQNKVEKVYTLDSIYGTKTANFTISVDQLDYNLRDTGTDLNSQVYYSDQNITKGINLASKNIEGLSNQAIIRYKFDDPVTKEDESKTEKDRLTPGIRIELDKTLFQTYLLDKEGDSSLSSNTLFLQNLKGIVISASNFSADLWPLLNISNAKVEVEYSYLYKKDNKQYTRKNSFELNLKGISLNLFENSNKNITTSSSDIYLKGNIGYTAEISILESSEGFKKLKNDNPLITEADLIFYVNKDKINNTQQPQYLTVFNAENGNVLVDYTNDLSATNGQYISSISKLQKDSNGDYFYKVRISDHLTNILKGKSQNVKLGLGVSSGNTTIFMVGKKYKDTSNNIKNTVNGDVVTPLYSVIYGNATTVNSKKPKLKVYYTKAK
;
A
#
# COMPACT_ATOMS: atom_id res chain seq x y z
N MET A 1 32.72 46.30 31.47
CA MET A 1 33.61 45.16 31.08
C MET A 1 33.08 43.78 31.46
N THR A 2 32.02 43.64 32.20
CA THR A 2 31.53 42.35 32.73
C THR A 2 30.61 41.52 31.78
N LYS A 3 30.01 42.13 30.75
CA LYS A 3 29.14 41.43 29.79
C LYS A 3 29.88 40.64 28.69
N LYS A 4 31.15 40.93 28.45
CA LYS A 4 31.95 40.28 27.39
C LYS A 4 32.55 38.94 27.82
N TYR A 5 32.78 38.74 29.12
CA TYR A 5 33.35 37.51 29.67
C TYR A 5 32.29 36.41 29.90
N SER A 6 31.03 36.80 30.19
CA SER A 6 29.92 35.86 30.36
C SER A 6 29.60 35.08 29.06
N ASN A 7 29.63 35.73 27.90
CA ASN A 7 29.40 35.08 26.62
C ASN A 7 30.54 34.16 26.15
N THR A 8 31.75 34.38 26.63
CA THR A 8 32.91 33.54 26.28
C THR A 8 32.90 32.26 27.10
N ILE A 9 32.57 32.34 28.39
CA ILE A 9 32.45 31.17 29.27
C ILE A 9 31.27 30.29 28.86
N ALA A 10 30.12 30.85 28.45
CA ALA A 10 28.99 30.11 27.93
C ALA A 10 29.30 29.39 26.60
N LYS A 11 30.10 29.98 25.73
CA LYS A 11 30.53 29.33 24.48
C LYS A 11 31.57 28.23 24.72
N ILE A 12 32.45 28.36 25.68
CA ILE A 12 33.42 27.33 26.06
C ILE A 12 32.71 26.16 26.76
N ALA A 13 31.71 26.42 27.61
CA ALA A 13 30.89 25.37 28.22
C ALA A 13 30.04 24.62 27.18
N LEU A 14 29.51 25.30 26.14
CA LEU A 14 28.79 24.69 25.06
C LEU A 14 29.70 23.85 24.16
N PHE A 15 30.93 24.27 23.88
CA PHE A 15 31.90 23.47 23.12
C PHE A 15 32.42 22.26 23.91
N LEU A 16 32.57 22.35 25.22
CA LEU A 16 32.93 21.21 26.07
C LEU A 16 31.79 20.18 26.19
N SER A 17 30.54 20.63 26.20
CA SER A 17 29.37 19.69 26.20
C SER A 17 29.20 18.97 24.85
N ILE A 18 29.50 19.62 23.72
CA ILE A 18 29.44 18.99 22.38
C ILE A 18 30.61 18.01 22.19
N GLY A 19 31.79 18.29 22.78
CA GLY A 19 32.97 17.39 22.74
C GLY A 19 32.78 16.10 23.54
N LEU A 20 31.93 16.09 24.56
CA LEU A 20 31.64 14.89 25.37
C LEU A 20 30.59 13.94 24.74
N PHE A 21 29.80 14.44 23.77
CA PHE A 21 28.84 13.59 23.05
C PHE A 21 29.42 12.90 21.79
N SER A 22 30.62 13.31 21.34
CA SER A 22 31.25 12.74 20.14
C SER A 22 32.19 11.54 20.43
N ILE A 23 32.32 11.11 21.68
CA ILE A 23 33.13 9.92 22.05
C ILE A 23 32.27 8.66 22.27
N ALA A 24 30.92 8.76 22.13
CA ALA A 24 30.00 7.66 22.39
C ALA A 24 29.56 6.86 21.14
N CYS A 25 30.24 7.05 20.00
CA CYS A 25 29.92 6.30 18.78
C CYS A 25 31.18 5.79 18.09
N ASN A 26 31.90 4.89 18.76
CA ASN A 26 32.76 3.91 18.09
C ASN A 26 33.23 2.88 19.14
N THR A 27 32.43 1.87 19.40
CA THR A 27 32.96 0.63 19.95
C THR A 27 32.18 -0.50 19.29
N ASP A 28 32.96 -1.30 18.57
CA ASP A 28 32.63 -2.67 18.20
C ASP A 28 32.02 -3.43 19.37
N ASN A 29 31.15 -4.39 19.04
CA ASN A 29 30.47 -5.34 19.91
C ASN A 29 31.35 -5.92 21.04
N GLU A 30 31.63 -5.11 22.04
CA GLU A 30 31.99 -5.64 23.35
C GLU A 30 30.76 -5.56 24.25
N THR A 31 30.33 -6.72 24.74
CA THR A 31 29.28 -6.96 25.71
C THR A 31 29.25 -5.88 26.79
N ASN A 32 28.13 -5.18 26.89
CA ASN A 32 27.88 -4.11 27.83
C ASN A 32 28.33 -4.47 29.25
N SER A 33 29.35 -3.79 29.74
CA SER A 33 29.91 -3.94 31.08
C SER A 33 28.99 -3.43 32.21
N LEU A 34 27.75 -3.02 31.90
CA LEU A 34 26.75 -2.63 32.91
C LEU A 34 26.15 -3.81 33.67
N GLU A 35 26.23 -5.02 33.14
CA GLU A 35 25.76 -6.22 33.83
C GLU A 35 26.71 -6.77 34.92
N SER A 36 27.96 -6.31 34.94
CA SER A 36 28.99 -6.87 35.83
C SER A 36 28.94 -6.35 37.28
N GLY A 37 28.12 -5.33 37.57
CA GLY A 37 28.09 -4.68 38.87
C GLY A 37 26.88 -4.99 39.75
N ILE A 38 25.76 -5.48 39.20
CA ILE A 38 24.50 -5.62 39.93
C ILE A 38 24.05 -7.08 40.04
N ILE A 39 24.39 -7.91 39.05
CA ILE A 39 24.12 -9.36 39.13
C ILE A 39 25.45 -10.06 38.84
N GLY A 40 26.04 -10.71 39.83
CA GLY A 40 27.34 -11.31 39.72
C GLY A 40 27.45 -12.24 38.49
N LYS A 41 28.43 -12.00 37.62
CA LYS A 41 28.74 -12.86 36.45
C LYS A 41 28.87 -14.35 36.76
N GLU A 42 28.99 -14.66 38.05
CA GLU A 42 29.16 -16.03 38.55
C GLU A 42 27.88 -16.87 38.47
N ASN A 43 26.69 -16.23 38.41
CA ASN A 43 25.40 -16.92 38.56
C ASN A 43 24.66 -17.16 37.23
N PHE A 44 25.11 -16.55 36.12
CA PHE A 44 24.45 -16.66 34.82
C PHE A 44 25.43 -17.00 33.72
N GLU A 45 25.02 -17.82 32.79
CA GLU A 45 25.79 -18.22 31.60
C GLU A 45 25.02 -17.79 30.33
N SER A 46 25.66 -16.98 29.47
CA SER A 46 25.11 -16.64 28.15
C SER A 46 25.40 -17.76 27.15
N LYS A 47 24.40 -18.16 26.39
CA LYS A 47 24.46 -19.24 25.40
C LYS A 47 23.81 -18.86 24.09
N GLU A 48 24.23 -19.57 23.04
CA GLU A 48 23.61 -19.54 21.73
C GLU A 48 23.16 -20.94 21.35
N VAL A 49 21.99 -21.03 20.69
CA VAL A 49 21.50 -22.27 20.10
C VAL A 49 20.74 -21.97 18.83
N SER A 50 20.78 -22.90 17.88
CA SER A 50 19.96 -22.87 16.68
C SER A 50 18.85 -23.92 16.74
N ILE A 51 17.66 -23.54 16.31
CA ILE A 51 16.50 -24.42 16.18
C ILE A 51 16.24 -24.61 14.68
N ASP A 52 16.03 -25.85 14.29
CA ASP A 52 15.67 -26.17 12.91
C ASP A 52 14.24 -25.72 12.60
N LEU A 53 14.05 -25.29 11.36
CA LEU A 53 12.76 -24.88 10.82
C LEU A 53 12.35 -25.85 9.71
N ASP A 54 11.04 -26.04 9.55
CA ASP A 54 10.46 -26.59 8.33
C ASP A 54 9.70 -25.48 7.60
N ILE A 55 10.12 -25.20 6.34
CA ILE A 55 9.55 -24.12 5.53
C ILE A 55 9.07 -24.71 4.22
N ASN A 56 7.79 -24.43 3.91
CA ASN A 56 7.12 -24.96 2.74
C ASN A 56 6.51 -23.84 1.91
N ASN A 57 6.79 -23.83 0.59
CA ASN A 57 6.17 -22.90 -0.33
C ASN A 57 4.66 -23.16 -0.47
N ILE A 58 3.91 -22.09 -0.63
CA ILE A 58 2.50 -22.11 -1.00
C ILE A 58 2.29 -21.17 -2.17
N GLU A 59 1.74 -21.69 -3.23
CA GLU A 59 1.33 -20.88 -4.38
C GLU A 59 -0.01 -20.21 -4.09
N VAL A 60 -0.06 -18.89 -4.30
CA VAL A 60 -1.25 -18.05 -4.14
C VAL A 60 -1.97 -17.94 -5.47
N SER A 61 -3.12 -18.56 -5.61
CA SER A 61 -3.94 -18.49 -6.83
C SER A 61 -4.76 -17.22 -6.91
N SER A 62 -5.30 -16.76 -5.78
CA SER A 62 -5.99 -15.48 -5.66
C SER A 62 -5.87 -14.92 -4.25
N ILE A 63 -5.95 -13.60 -4.11
CA ILE A 63 -5.72 -12.90 -2.85
C ILE A 63 -6.82 -11.87 -2.62
N GLN A 64 -7.22 -11.67 -1.36
CA GLN A 64 -8.17 -10.63 -0.98
C GLN A 64 -7.61 -9.25 -1.36
N SER A 65 -8.27 -8.57 -2.28
CA SER A 65 -7.80 -7.33 -2.88
C SER A 65 -8.70 -6.13 -2.63
N ASN A 66 -9.73 -6.27 -1.78
CA ASN A 66 -10.53 -5.13 -1.31
C ASN A 66 -10.08 -4.65 0.08
N GLY A 67 -10.53 -3.44 0.44
CA GLY A 67 -10.18 -2.80 1.71
C GLY A 67 -8.68 -2.54 1.83
N LEU A 68 -8.04 -2.14 0.73
CA LEU A 68 -6.64 -1.73 0.67
C LEU A 68 -6.55 -0.21 0.79
N ASN A 69 -5.38 0.28 1.18
CA ASN A 69 -5.10 1.71 1.22
C ASN A 69 -4.54 2.24 -0.10
N THR A 70 -4.10 1.33 -0.95
CA THR A 70 -3.51 1.63 -2.24
C THR A 70 -3.86 0.54 -3.23
N TYR A 71 -4.00 0.89 -4.49
CA TYR A 71 -4.39 -0.02 -5.57
C TYR A 71 -3.40 0.08 -6.72
N ALA A 72 -3.07 -1.07 -7.29
CA ALA A 72 -2.14 -1.16 -8.40
C ALA A 72 -2.86 -1.04 -9.75
N LEU A 73 -2.22 -0.38 -10.71
CA LEU A 73 -2.62 -0.38 -12.11
C LEU A 73 -1.37 -0.62 -12.96
N GLY A 74 -1.37 -1.61 -13.85
CA GLY A 74 -0.21 -1.77 -14.72
C GLY A 74 0.23 -3.20 -14.94
N GLN A 75 1.50 -3.36 -15.31
CA GLN A 75 2.13 -4.61 -15.70
C GLN A 75 3.55 -4.68 -15.11
N LEU A 76 3.92 -5.84 -14.57
CA LEU A 76 5.31 -6.17 -14.22
C LEU A 76 5.68 -7.59 -14.67
N THR A 77 6.87 -7.73 -15.26
CA THR A 77 7.49 -9.00 -15.59
C THR A 77 8.61 -9.29 -14.59
N GLN A 78 8.60 -10.46 -13.96
CA GLN A 78 9.44 -10.76 -12.81
C GLN A 78 10.10 -12.15 -12.94
N GLY A 79 10.98 -12.30 -13.91
CA GLY A 79 11.73 -13.54 -14.15
C GLY A 79 10.82 -14.76 -14.26
N ASP A 80 11.12 -15.82 -13.53
CA ASP A 80 10.35 -17.07 -13.53
C ASP A 80 8.94 -16.94 -12.93
N PHE A 81 8.67 -15.86 -12.18
CA PHE A 81 7.32 -15.58 -11.68
C PHE A 81 6.36 -15.13 -12.77
N GLY A 82 6.86 -14.87 -13.98
CA GLY A 82 6.06 -14.46 -15.12
C GLY A 82 5.68 -12.98 -15.10
N LYS A 83 4.59 -12.67 -15.80
CA LYS A 83 4.06 -11.33 -15.96
C LYS A 83 2.73 -11.19 -15.23
N THR A 84 2.65 -10.22 -14.33
CA THR A 84 1.42 -9.87 -13.60
C THR A 84 0.85 -8.58 -14.16
N ASN A 85 -0.45 -8.58 -14.47
CA ASN A 85 -1.25 -7.41 -14.81
C ASN A 85 -2.15 -7.05 -13.63
N ALA A 86 -2.35 -5.75 -13.39
CA ALA A 86 -3.27 -5.22 -12.38
C ALA A 86 -4.29 -4.29 -12.99
N SER A 87 -5.55 -4.47 -12.63
CA SER A 87 -6.68 -3.59 -12.94
C SER A 87 -7.39 -3.19 -11.65
N ILE A 88 -8.12 -2.08 -11.68
CA ILE A 88 -8.85 -1.55 -10.53
C ILE A 88 -10.35 -1.56 -10.83
N VAL A 89 -11.13 -2.05 -9.89
CA VAL A 89 -12.59 -1.93 -9.88
C VAL A 89 -12.97 -1.04 -8.71
N THR A 90 -13.81 -0.05 -8.92
CA THR A 90 -14.20 0.88 -7.86
C THR A 90 -15.61 1.42 -8.05
N GLN A 91 -16.32 1.62 -6.95
CA GLN A 91 -17.60 2.32 -6.94
C GLN A 91 -17.40 3.82 -7.18
N VAL A 92 -18.37 4.44 -7.82
CA VAL A 92 -18.49 5.90 -7.95
C VAL A 92 -19.63 6.36 -7.05
N LEU A 93 -19.39 7.33 -6.17
CA LEU A 93 -20.33 7.77 -5.15
C LEU A 93 -20.63 9.26 -5.25
N LEU A 94 -21.84 9.63 -4.85
CA LEU A 94 -22.24 11.02 -4.65
C LEU A 94 -21.49 11.62 -3.44
N PRO A 95 -20.98 12.85 -3.52
CA PRO A 95 -20.37 13.56 -2.39
C PRO A 95 -21.42 14.11 -1.42
N SER A 96 -22.62 14.43 -1.94
CA SER A 96 -23.80 14.89 -1.22
C SER A 96 -25.06 14.36 -1.88
N PHE A 97 -26.13 14.22 -1.12
CA PHE A 97 -27.39 13.68 -1.62
C PHE A 97 -28.33 14.77 -2.12
N SER A 98 -29.18 14.40 -3.10
CA SER A 98 -30.14 15.29 -3.75
C SER A 98 -29.49 16.61 -4.21
N PRO A 99 -28.42 16.54 -5.04
CA PRO A 99 -27.74 17.74 -5.51
C PRO A 99 -28.66 18.57 -6.41
N THR A 100 -28.38 19.87 -6.47
CA THR A 100 -28.96 20.82 -7.44
C THR A 100 -27.84 21.24 -8.38
N PHE A 101 -28.08 21.15 -9.69
CA PHE A 101 -27.06 21.44 -10.71
C PHE A 101 -27.16 22.86 -11.29
N GLY A 102 -28.33 23.48 -11.22
CA GLY A 102 -28.56 24.85 -11.63
C GLY A 102 -28.68 25.84 -10.46
N GLN A 103 -29.48 26.85 -10.66
CA GLN A 103 -29.87 27.84 -9.65
C GLN A 103 -31.08 27.35 -8.82
N PHE A 104 -31.96 26.60 -9.47
CA PHE A 104 -33.19 26.08 -8.89
C PHE A 104 -33.11 24.59 -8.72
N SER A 105 -33.74 24.03 -7.71
CA SER A 105 -34.02 22.60 -7.67
C SER A 105 -35.13 22.25 -8.68
N GLN A 106 -35.15 20.99 -9.16
CA GLN A 106 -36.14 20.53 -10.15
C GLN A 106 -37.59 20.88 -9.77
N ALA A 107 -37.94 20.78 -8.48
CA ALA A 107 -39.30 21.19 -7.99
C ALA A 107 -39.54 22.71 -8.08
N ASN A 108 -38.48 23.51 -8.01
CA ASN A 108 -38.58 24.96 -8.15
C ASN A 108 -38.63 25.40 -9.61
N GLU A 109 -37.96 24.75 -10.51
CA GLU A 109 -38.03 25.00 -11.95
C GLU A 109 -39.45 24.88 -12.51
N GLN A 110 -40.21 23.94 -11.96
CA GLN A 110 -41.61 23.68 -12.37
C GLN A 110 -42.59 24.77 -11.91
N LYS A 111 -42.20 25.75 -11.08
CA LYS A 111 -43.04 26.84 -10.65
C LYS A 111 -43.21 27.87 -11.78
N ALA A 112 -44.39 28.49 -11.85
CA ALA A 112 -44.74 29.44 -12.91
C ALA A 112 -43.81 30.67 -12.99
N GLU A 113 -43.22 31.08 -11.86
CA GLU A 113 -42.27 32.19 -11.74
C GLU A 113 -40.84 31.84 -12.19
N ASN A 114 -40.51 30.55 -12.38
CA ASN A 114 -39.19 30.07 -12.71
C ASN A 114 -39.14 29.51 -14.16
N TYR A 115 -38.08 28.78 -14.49
CA TYR A 115 -37.86 28.25 -15.82
C TYR A 115 -37.00 26.98 -15.73
N ASN A 116 -37.08 26.11 -16.72
CA ASN A 116 -36.21 24.96 -16.86
C ASN A 116 -34.81 25.43 -17.22
N GLU A 117 -33.81 24.97 -16.48
CA GLU A 117 -32.40 25.35 -16.63
C GLU A 117 -31.67 24.50 -17.66
N ASN A 118 -32.23 23.36 -18.10
CA ASN A 118 -31.74 22.46 -19.16
C ASN A 118 -30.27 22.08 -18.94
N GLU A 119 -29.96 21.53 -17.78
CA GLU A 119 -28.61 21.11 -17.39
C GLU A 119 -28.03 20.09 -18.36
N THR A 120 -26.89 20.41 -18.93
CA THR A 120 -26.25 19.58 -19.94
C THR A 120 -24.80 19.32 -19.57
N VAL A 121 -24.39 18.04 -19.58
CA VAL A 121 -22.99 17.67 -19.36
C VAL A 121 -22.14 18.13 -20.54
N ASP A 122 -21.15 18.96 -20.29
CA ASP A 122 -20.18 19.40 -21.29
C ASP A 122 -19.06 18.37 -21.43
N LYS A 123 -18.38 18.04 -20.31
CA LYS A 123 -17.25 17.12 -20.23
C LYS A 123 -17.25 16.35 -18.92
N VAL A 124 -16.61 15.18 -18.95
CA VAL A 124 -16.39 14.36 -17.76
C VAL A 124 -14.93 13.97 -17.71
N TYR A 125 -14.29 14.09 -16.55
CA TYR A 125 -12.90 13.72 -16.37
C TYR A 125 -12.74 12.76 -15.19
N LEU A 126 -12.04 11.66 -15.42
CA LEU A 126 -11.52 10.82 -14.33
C LEU A 126 -10.13 11.34 -13.96
N TYR A 127 -9.92 11.58 -12.67
CA TYR A 127 -8.63 11.91 -12.09
C TYR A 127 -8.16 10.83 -11.12
N LEU A 128 -6.96 10.29 -11.35
CA LEU A 128 -6.28 9.25 -10.58
C LEU A 128 -4.96 9.80 -10.04
N PRO A 129 -4.86 10.20 -8.77
CA PRO A 129 -3.65 10.76 -8.20
C PRO A 129 -2.57 9.69 -7.94
N PHE A 130 -1.32 10.07 -8.19
CA PHE A 130 -0.15 9.30 -7.77
C PHE A 130 0.21 9.59 -6.31
N TYR A 131 1.01 8.70 -5.71
CA TYR A 131 1.78 9.04 -4.52
C TYR A 131 2.98 9.89 -4.91
N TYR A 132 3.32 10.88 -4.09
CA TYR A 132 4.41 11.81 -4.35
C TYR A 132 5.03 12.33 -3.07
N LYS A 133 6.26 12.83 -3.19
CA LYS A 133 6.92 13.70 -2.21
C LYS A 133 6.90 15.12 -2.75
N GLU A 134 6.48 16.06 -1.91
CA GLU A 134 6.43 17.49 -2.24
C GLU A 134 7.61 18.20 -1.59
N THR A 135 8.28 19.04 -2.35
CA THR A 135 9.31 19.96 -1.88
C THR A 135 9.03 21.35 -2.43
N ASN A 136 9.40 22.38 -1.66
CA ASN A 136 9.32 23.76 -2.13
C ASN A 136 10.67 24.15 -2.75
N GLN A 137 10.65 24.74 -3.93
CA GLN A 137 11.80 25.34 -4.59
C GLN A 137 11.53 26.80 -4.84
N THR A 138 12.55 27.65 -4.65
CA THR A 138 12.45 29.06 -5.01
C THR A 138 13.01 29.22 -6.42
N ASN A 139 12.18 29.71 -7.34
CA ASN A 139 12.58 29.94 -8.73
C ASN A 139 13.43 31.22 -8.86
N ASN A 140 13.95 31.48 -10.06
CA ASN A 140 14.80 32.65 -10.37
C ASN A 140 14.09 34.01 -10.16
N GLN A 141 12.78 34.01 -9.96
CA GLN A 141 11.97 35.21 -9.67
C GLN A 141 11.63 35.33 -8.18
N ASN A 142 12.32 34.58 -7.29
CA ASN A 142 12.05 34.49 -5.85
C ASN A 142 10.63 34.00 -5.50
N LYS A 143 9.94 33.31 -6.41
CA LYS A 143 8.64 32.69 -6.15
C LYS A 143 8.83 31.26 -5.69
N VAL A 144 8.18 30.89 -4.59
CA VAL A 144 8.17 29.51 -4.10
C VAL A 144 7.22 28.67 -4.96
N GLU A 145 7.75 27.61 -5.55
CA GLU A 145 7.00 26.65 -6.38
C GLU A 145 7.05 25.27 -5.74
N LYS A 146 5.94 24.54 -5.84
CA LYS A 146 5.86 23.15 -5.41
C LYS A 146 6.44 22.25 -6.49
N VAL A 147 7.39 21.41 -6.11
CA VAL A 147 8.00 20.40 -6.98
C VAL A 147 7.62 19.02 -6.45
N TYR A 148 7.19 18.15 -7.35
CA TYR A 148 6.73 16.81 -7.01
C TYR A 148 7.71 15.75 -7.52
N THR A 149 7.99 14.77 -6.67
CA THR A 149 8.71 13.55 -7.04
C THR A 149 7.75 12.37 -6.86
N LEU A 150 7.45 11.66 -7.97
CA LEU A 150 6.56 10.51 -7.93
C LEU A 150 7.14 9.39 -7.07
N ASP A 151 6.30 8.82 -6.20
CA ASP A 151 6.61 7.74 -5.28
C ASP A 151 5.75 6.50 -5.58
N SER A 152 6.14 5.34 -5.02
CA SER A 152 5.38 4.08 -5.11
C SER A 152 5.10 3.63 -6.55
N ILE A 153 6.09 3.80 -7.43
CA ILE A 153 6.04 3.40 -8.83
C ILE A 153 7.17 2.41 -9.11
N TYR A 154 6.82 1.24 -9.60
CA TYR A 154 7.75 0.19 -10.01
C TYR A 154 7.83 0.15 -11.53
N GLY A 155 9.01 -0.19 -12.07
CA GLY A 155 9.26 -0.22 -13.51
C GLY A 155 9.61 1.17 -14.09
N THR A 156 9.29 1.39 -15.36
CA THR A 156 9.74 2.52 -16.19
C THR A 156 8.69 3.63 -16.23
N LYS A 157 8.92 4.73 -15.51
CA LYS A 157 7.96 5.86 -15.41
C LYS A 157 7.62 6.52 -16.76
N THR A 158 8.52 6.41 -17.74
CA THR A 158 8.35 6.95 -19.09
C THR A 158 7.72 5.96 -20.07
N ALA A 159 7.29 4.79 -19.61
CA ALA A 159 6.63 3.80 -20.46
C ALA A 159 5.29 4.33 -20.97
N ASN A 160 5.04 4.16 -22.26
CA ASN A 160 3.75 4.43 -22.87
C ASN A 160 2.82 3.23 -22.61
N PHE A 161 1.54 3.51 -22.44
CA PHE A 161 0.51 2.48 -22.27
C PHE A 161 -0.87 3.01 -22.66
N THR A 162 -1.80 2.11 -22.88
CA THR A 162 -3.21 2.46 -23.10
C THR A 162 -3.98 2.24 -21.81
N ILE A 163 -4.65 3.29 -21.29
CA ILE A 163 -5.61 3.18 -20.21
C ILE A 163 -7.01 3.02 -20.78
N SER A 164 -7.78 2.09 -20.26
CA SER A 164 -9.18 1.86 -20.59
C SER A 164 -10.04 1.98 -19.35
N VAL A 165 -11.18 2.69 -19.47
CA VAL A 165 -12.17 2.83 -18.42
C VAL A 165 -13.49 2.30 -18.94
N ASP A 166 -14.03 1.28 -18.28
CA ASP A 166 -15.31 0.68 -18.60
C ASP A 166 -16.31 0.95 -17.47
N GLN A 167 -17.59 1.06 -17.77
CA GLN A 167 -18.66 1.05 -16.77
C GLN A 167 -18.60 -0.27 -15.98
N LEU A 168 -18.74 -0.20 -14.67
CA LEU A 168 -18.92 -1.38 -13.83
C LEU A 168 -20.38 -1.83 -13.88
N ASP A 169 -20.62 -3.05 -14.33
CA ASP A 169 -21.95 -3.68 -14.29
C ASP A 169 -21.98 -4.88 -13.32
N TYR A 170 -21.41 -4.69 -12.15
CA TYR A 170 -21.36 -5.66 -11.06
C TYR A 170 -21.67 -4.97 -9.74
N ASN A 171 -22.54 -5.58 -8.91
CA ASN A 171 -22.92 -5.01 -7.61
C ASN A 171 -21.88 -5.37 -6.54
N LEU A 172 -21.06 -4.41 -6.15
CA LEU A 172 -20.19 -4.54 -4.99
C LEU A 172 -20.99 -4.26 -3.70
N ARG A 173 -20.84 -5.12 -2.70
CA ARG A 173 -21.54 -5.05 -1.41
C ARG A 173 -20.53 -5.02 -0.27
N ASP A 174 -20.83 -4.27 0.80
CA ASP A 174 -20.00 -4.21 2.00
C ASP A 174 -20.11 -5.47 2.85
N THR A 175 -21.30 -6.08 2.84
CA THR A 175 -21.64 -7.21 3.70
C THR A 175 -21.94 -8.43 2.86
N GLY A 176 -21.34 -9.56 3.24
CA GLY A 176 -21.60 -10.88 2.68
C GLY A 176 -22.95 -11.45 3.13
N THR A 177 -23.31 -12.60 2.60
CA THR A 177 -24.53 -13.33 2.97
C THR A 177 -24.49 -13.88 4.41
N ASP A 178 -23.31 -13.98 4.98
CA ASP A 178 -23.04 -14.39 6.37
C ASP A 178 -23.00 -13.21 7.36
N LEU A 179 -23.37 -12.00 6.90
CA LEU A 179 -23.37 -10.75 7.65
C LEU A 179 -21.97 -10.25 8.05
N ASN A 180 -20.90 -10.91 7.60
CA ASN A 180 -19.53 -10.41 7.75
C ASN A 180 -19.17 -9.46 6.63
N SER A 181 -18.04 -8.73 6.80
CA SER A 181 -17.51 -7.90 5.72
C SER A 181 -17.22 -8.74 4.48
N GLN A 182 -17.71 -8.28 3.34
CA GLN A 182 -17.55 -9.00 2.07
C GLN A 182 -16.07 -9.04 1.67
N VAL A 183 -15.57 -10.23 1.41
CA VAL A 183 -14.24 -10.46 0.86
C VAL A 183 -14.34 -10.57 -0.66
N TYR A 184 -13.55 -9.74 -1.37
CA TYR A 184 -13.37 -9.84 -2.81
C TYR A 184 -11.93 -10.27 -3.11
N TYR A 185 -11.82 -11.34 -3.88
CA TYR A 185 -10.52 -11.87 -4.30
C TYR A 185 -10.11 -11.26 -5.65
N SER A 186 -8.81 -11.27 -5.92
CA SER A 186 -8.22 -10.70 -7.13
C SER A 186 -8.61 -11.40 -8.45
N ASP A 187 -9.21 -12.58 -8.35
CA ASP A 187 -9.79 -13.37 -9.46
C ASP A 187 -11.30 -13.16 -9.63
N GLN A 188 -11.86 -12.13 -8.96
CA GLN A 188 -13.31 -11.87 -9.02
C GLN A 188 -13.75 -11.66 -10.46
N ASN A 189 -14.74 -12.44 -10.89
CA ASN A 189 -15.39 -12.24 -12.19
C ASN A 189 -16.23 -10.96 -12.13
N ILE A 190 -15.84 -9.95 -12.89
CA ILE A 190 -16.46 -8.63 -12.95
C ILE A 190 -17.09 -8.43 -14.32
N THR A 191 -18.39 -8.13 -14.34
CA THR A 191 -19.10 -7.75 -15.58
C THR A 191 -18.82 -6.27 -15.88
N LYS A 192 -18.39 -5.99 -17.10
CA LYS A 192 -18.18 -4.65 -17.64
C LYS A 192 -19.35 -4.25 -18.53
N GLY A 193 -19.77 -3.00 -18.42
CA GLY A 193 -20.72 -2.35 -19.31
C GLY A 193 -20.02 -1.68 -20.49
N ILE A 194 -20.48 -0.49 -20.88
CA ILE A 194 -19.94 0.25 -22.01
C ILE A 194 -18.53 0.77 -21.71
N ASN A 195 -17.70 0.91 -22.74
CA ASN A 195 -16.40 1.59 -22.64
C ASN A 195 -16.60 3.11 -22.59
N LEU A 196 -16.06 3.75 -21.54
CA LEU A 196 -16.17 5.18 -21.30
C LEU A 196 -14.96 5.94 -21.84
N ALA A 197 -13.79 5.30 -21.92
CA ALA A 197 -12.57 5.88 -22.48
C ALA A 197 -11.57 4.79 -22.84
N SER A 198 -10.81 5.04 -23.92
CA SER A 198 -9.58 4.33 -24.23
C SER A 198 -8.57 5.36 -24.73
N LYS A 199 -7.48 5.56 -23.98
CA LYS A 199 -6.51 6.63 -24.26
C LYS A 199 -5.07 6.18 -24.07
N ASN A 200 -4.22 6.56 -25.03
CA ASN A 200 -2.77 6.37 -24.89
C ASN A 200 -2.20 7.41 -23.91
N ILE A 201 -1.35 6.97 -22.99
CA ILE A 201 -0.63 7.77 -21.99
C ILE A 201 0.86 7.70 -22.32
N GLU A 202 1.49 8.85 -22.50
CA GLU A 202 2.92 8.98 -22.84
C GLU A 202 3.77 9.16 -21.57
N GLY A 203 3.87 8.08 -20.78
CA GLY A 203 4.58 8.11 -19.49
C GLY A 203 3.82 8.83 -18.37
N LEU A 204 4.38 8.79 -17.17
CA LEU A 204 3.80 9.41 -15.98
C LEU A 204 4.41 10.79 -15.76
N SER A 205 3.57 11.82 -15.63
CA SER A 205 4.00 13.19 -15.35
C SER A 205 4.07 13.47 -13.83
N ASN A 206 5.12 14.15 -13.41
CA ASN A 206 5.25 14.68 -12.06
C ASN A 206 4.72 16.12 -11.91
N GLN A 207 4.09 16.67 -12.96
CA GLN A 207 3.54 18.01 -12.94
C GLN A 207 2.14 18.02 -12.30
N ALA A 208 1.85 19.10 -11.56
CA ALA A 208 0.49 19.39 -11.14
C ALA A 208 -0.40 19.68 -12.35
N ILE A 209 -1.66 19.28 -12.26
CA ILE A 209 -2.66 19.53 -13.30
C ILE A 209 -3.40 20.82 -12.96
N ILE A 210 -3.26 21.85 -13.77
CA ILE A 210 -3.93 23.14 -13.57
C ILE A 210 -5.37 23.03 -14.04
N ARG A 211 -6.31 23.45 -13.20
CA ARG A 211 -7.70 23.68 -13.59
C ARG A 211 -7.97 25.17 -13.66
N TYR A 212 -8.73 25.58 -14.66
CA TYR A 212 -9.08 26.97 -14.90
C TYR A 212 -10.52 27.23 -14.49
N LYS A 213 -10.84 28.50 -14.20
CA LYS A 213 -12.21 28.92 -13.94
C LYS A 213 -13.04 28.87 -15.22
N PHE A 214 -14.34 28.85 -15.05
CA PHE A 214 -15.28 29.08 -16.14
C PHE A 214 -15.51 30.59 -16.32
N ASP A 215 -15.71 31.02 -17.57
CA ASP A 215 -16.08 32.40 -17.86
C ASP A 215 -17.41 32.75 -17.21
N ASP A 216 -17.54 33.97 -16.69
CA ASP A 216 -18.86 34.52 -16.28
C ASP A 216 -19.52 35.20 -17.47
N PRO A 217 -20.57 34.62 -18.06
CA PRO A 217 -21.22 35.18 -19.23
C PRO A 217 -22.00 36.48 -18.90
N VAL A 218 -22.23 36.77 -17.62
CA VAL A 218 -22.96 37.99 -17.19
C VAL A 218 -22.04 39.20 -17.15
N THR A 219 -20.84 39.04 -16.58
CA THR A 219 -19.84 40.13 -16.49
C THR A 219 -19.02 40.25 -17.76
N LYS A 220 -19.01 39.19 -18.60
CA LYS A 220 -18.18 39.04 -19.81
C LYS A 220 -16.68 39.05 -19.53
N GLU A 221 -16.29 38.75 -18.31
CA GLU A 221 -14.90 38.56 -17.96
C GLU A 221 -14.42 37.19 -18.48
N ASP A 222 -13.33 37.19 -19.25
CA ASP A 222 -12.63 35.96 -19.66
C ASP A 222 -11.82 35.43 -18.49
N GLU A 223 -12.41 34.55 -17.71
CA GLU A 223 -11.74 33.85 -16.62
C GLU A 223 -11.13 32.52 -17.05
N SER A 224 -11.27 32.11 -18.31
CA SER A 224 -10.78 30.82 -18.82
C SER A 224 -9.25 30.64 -18.72
N LYS A 225 -8.50 31.73 -18.52
CA LYS A 225 -7.05 31.73 -18.26
C LYS A 225 -6.70 31.91 -16.78
N THR A 226 -7.71 32.16 -15.91
CA THR A 226 -7.51 32.32 -14.48
C THR A 226 -7.51 30.95 -13.82
N GLU A 227 -6.41 30.62 -13.13
CA GLU A 227 -6.29 29.37 -12.39
C GLU A 227 -7.37 29.29 -11.31
N LYS A 228 -8.16 28.21 -11.32
CA LYS A 228 -9.12 27.86 -10.28
C LYS A 228 -8.38 27.18 -9.12
N ASP A 229 -7.65 26.11 -9.45
CA ASP A 229 -6.85 25.33 -8.52
C ASP A 229 -5.87 24.40 -9.25
N ARG A 230 -5.11 23.61 -8.50
CA ARG A 230 -4.18 22.62 -9.01
C ARG A 230 -4.45 21.27 -8.36
N LEU A 231 -4.64 20.25 -9.19
CA LEU A 231 -4.59 18.87 -8.76
C LEU A 231 -3.12 18.43 -8.65
N THR A 232 -2.83 17.55 -7.72
CA THR A 232 -1.49 16.94 -7.61
C THR A 232 -1.18 16.07 -8.84
N PRO A 233 0.07 15.61 -9.04
CA PRO A 233 0.40 14.72 -10.15
C PRO A 233 -0.50 13.50 -10.21
N GLY A 234 -0.97 13.16 -11.39
CA GLY A 234 -1.89 12.05 -11.60
C GLY A 234 -2.23 11.87 -13.08
N ILE A 235 -3.07 10.89 -13.37
CA ILE A 235 -3.67 10.69 -14.69
C ILE A 235 -5.01 11.42 -14.71
N ARG A 236 -5.25 12.29 -15.69
CA ARG A 236 -6.56 12.92 -15.95
C ARG A 236 -6.98 12.64 -17.39
N ILE A 237 -8.07 11.91 -17.54
CA ILE A 237 -8.60 11.50 -18.85
C ILE A 237 -10.06 11.89 -18.99
N GLU A 238 -10.47 12.25 -20.19
CA GLU A 238 -11.86 12.53 -20.53
C GLU A 238 -12.60 11.22 -20.73
N LEU A 239 -13.81 11.12 -20.15
CA LEU A 239 -14.73 10.00 -20.27
C LEU A 239 -15.92 10.37 -21.17
N ASP A 240 -16.58 9.35 -21.74
CA ASP A 240 -17.89 9.54 -22.36
C ASP A 240 -18.88 10.10 -21.36
N LYS A 241 -19.59 11.14 -21.75
CA LYS A 241 -20.48 11.90 -20.89
C LYS A 241 -21.90 11.36 -20.75
N THR A 242 -22.29 10.44 -21.62
CA THR A 242 -23.68 9.98 -21.79
C THR A 242 -24.26 9.39 -20.51
N LEU A 243 -23.49 8.55 -19.80
CA LEU A 243 -23.94 7.96 -18.54
C LEU A 243 -24.16 9.01 -17.45
N PHE A 244 -23.32 10.04 -17.43
CA PHE A 244 -23.38 11.09 -16.42
C PHE A 244 -24.53 12.07 -16.68
N GLN A 245 -24.87 12.29 -17.96
CA GLN A 245 -26.12 12.99 -18.29
C GLN A 245 -27.31 12.17 -17.78
N THR A 246 -27.43 10.90 -18.18
CA THR A 246 -28.60 10.06 -17.94
C THR A 246 -28.81 9.71 -16.45
N TYR A 247 -27.73 9.43 -15.70
CA TYR A 247 -27.81 8.91 -14.33
C TYR A 247 -27.48 9.94 -13.26
N LEU A 248 -27.08 11.15 -13.65
CA LEU A 248 -26.77 12.22 -12.70
C LEU A 248 -27.63 13.48 -12.98
N LEU A 249 -27.41 14.22 -14.09
CA LEU A 249 -28.10 15.48 -14.33
C LEU A 249 -29.59 15.29 -14.61
N ASP A 250 -29.97 14.37 -15.50
CA ASP A 250 -31.38 14.06 -15.82
C ASP A 250 -32.14 13.45 -14.63
N LYS A 251 -31.45 13.16 -13.52
CA LYS A 251 -31.99 12.62 -12.28
C LYS A 251 -32.10 13.65 -11.16
N GLU A 252 -31.90 14.92 -11.43
CA GLU A 252 -32.15 15.95 -10.44
C GLU A 252 -33.57 15.88 -9.90
N GLY A 253 -33.71 15.90 -8.57
CA GLY A 253 -35.02 15.74 -7.91
C GLY A 253 -35.55 14.31 -7.85
N ASP A 254 -34.92 13.34 -8.51
CA ASP A 254 -35.28 11.92 -8.45
C ASP A 254 -34.72 11.26 -7.18
N SER A 255 -35.48 10.28 -6.65
CA SER A 255 -35.06 9.53 -5.46
C SER A 255 -33.76 8.76 -5.63
N SER A 256 -33.35 8.45 -6.85
CA SER A 256 -32.08 7.77 -7.16
C SER A 256 -30.85 8.55 -6.68
N LEU A 257 -30.95 9.86 -6.53
CA LEU A 257 -29.86 10.70 -5.99
C LEU A 257 -29.98 10.96 -4.48
N SER A 258 -30.97 10.39 -3.79
CA SER A 258 -31.19 10.60 -2.35
C SER A 258 -30.26 9.80 -1.44
N SER A 259 -29.54 8.83 -1.95
CA SER A 259 -28.53 8.05 -1.23
C SER A 259 -27.59 7.34 -2.18
N ASN A 260 -26.38 6.98 -1.70
CA ASN A 260 -25.46 6.16 -2.49
C ASN A 260 -26.00 4.74 -2.78
N THR A 261 -26.83 4.18 -1.90
CA THR A 261 -27.46 2.88 -2.14
C THR A 261 -28.37 2.91 -3.37
N LEU A 262 -29.14 3.98 -3.55
CA LEU A 262 -30.01 4.15 -4.71
C LEU A 262 -29.23 4.58 -5.96
N PHE A 263 -28.25 5.46 -5.81
CA PHE A 263 -27.39 5.89 -6.92
C PHE A 263 -26.64 4.72 -7.56
N LEU A 264 -26.09 3.82 -6.75
CA LEU A 264 -25.37 2.63 -7.21
C LEU A 264 -26.24 1.59 -7.94
N GLN A 265 -27.57 1.71 -7.91
CA GLN A 265 -28.45 0.87 -8.75
C GLN A 265 -28.32 1.23 -10.23
N ASN A 266 -28.00 2.48 -10.54
CA ASN A 266 -27.85 3.01 -11.89
C ASN A 266 -26.38 3.12 -12.34
N LEU A 267 -25.54 3.77 -11.54
CA LEU A 267 -24.11 3.95 -11.80
C LEU A 267 -23.30 3.24 -10.72
N LYS A 268 -23.03 1.96 -10.92
CA LYS A 268 -22.36 1.09 -9.92
C LYS A 268 -20.91 1.44 -9.70
N GLY A 269 -20.22 2.00 -10.71
CA GLY A 269 -18.81 2.34 -10.65
C GLY A 269 -18.11 2.20 -11.99
N ILE A 270 -16.81 2.05 -11.94
CA ILE A 270 -15.93 1.93 -13.10
C ILE A 270 -14.91 0.81 -12.92
N VAL A 271 -14.46 0.26 -14.05
CA VAL A 271 -13.31 -0.66 -14.15
C VAL A 271 -12.19 0.05 -14.90
N ILE A 272 -11.03 0.15 -14.30
CA ILE A 272 -9.86 0.82 -14.87
C ILE A 272 -8.82 -0.25 -15.18
N SER A 273 -8.45 -0.38 -16.44
CA SER A 273 -7.44 -1.33 -16.90
C SER A 273 -6.37 -0.65 -17.74
N ALA A 274 -5.21 -1.28 -17.86
CA ALA A 274 -4.11 -0.76 -18.66
C ALA A 274 -3.50 -1.88 -19.52
N SER A 275 -3.10 -1.53 -20.75
CA SER A 275 -2.56 -2.48 -21.73
C SER A 275 -1.55 -1.80 -22.66
N ASN A 276 -1.00 -2.54 -23.63
CA ASN A 276 -0.10 -2.02 -24.67
C ASN A 276 1.12 -1.26 -24.10
N PHE A 277 1.72 -1.79 -23.05
CA PHE A 277 2.87 -1.18 -22.42
C PHE A 277 4.12 -1.28 -23.29
N SER A 278 4.84 -0.15 -23.47
CA SER A 278 6.14 -0.15 -24.13
C SER A 278 7.27 -0.71 -23.25
N ALA A 279 7.09 -0.68 -21.93
CA ALA A 279 7.95 -1.29 -20.92
C ALA A 279 7.13 -1.53 -19.65
N ASP A 280 7.63 -2.37 -18.75
CA ASP A 280 6.96 -2.62 -17.46
C ASP A 280 6.76 -1.35 -16.65
N LEU A 281 5.55 -1.15 -16.14
CA LEU A 281 5.14 -0.03 -15.33
C LEU A 281 4.02 -0.44 -14.38
N TRP A 282 4.20 -0.13 -13.09
CA TRP A 282 3.27 -0.50 -12.03
C TRP A 282 3.18 0.62 -10.99
N PRO A 283 2.37 1.65 -11.21
CA PRO A 283 2.06 2.65 -10.21
C PRO A 283 1.08 2.09 -9.16
N LEU A 284 1.32 2.43 -7.91
CA LEU A 284 0.34 2.35 -6.85
C LEU A 284 -0.43 3.67 -6.81
N LEU A 285 -1.76 3.60 -6.76
CA LEU A 285 -2.66 4.75 -6.87
C LEU A 285 -3.44 4.97 -5.57
N ASN A 286 -3.66 6.22 -5.21
CA ASN A 286 -4.48 6.62 -4.08
C ASN A 286 -5.95 6.82 -4.53
N ILE A 287 -6.68 5.71 -4.64
CA ILE A 287 -8.08 5.72 -5.13
C ILE A 287 -9.01 6.52 -4.20
N SER A 288 -8.72 6.62 -2.92
CA SER A 288 -9.53 7.43 -1.98
C SER A 288 -9.53 8.93 -2.30
N ASN A 289 -8.50 9.41 -3.01
CA ASN A 289 -8.39 10.79 -3.47
C ASN A 289 -8.70 10.95 -4.96
N ALA A 290 -9.04 9.85 -5.63
CA ALA A 290 -9.50 9.89 -7.01
C ALA A 290 -10.93 10.44 -7.11
N LYS A 291 -11.27 11.03 -8.24
CA LYS A 291 -12.59 11.62 -8.46
C LYS A 291 -12.99 11.61 -9.93
N VAL A 292 -14.29 11.68 -10.16
CA VAL A 292 -14.86 11.98 -11.47
C VAL A 292 -15.43 13.38 -11.41
N GLU A 293 -14.90 14.29 -12.23
CA GLU A 293 -15.34 15.69 -12.35
C GLU A 293 -16.27 15.77 -13.56
N VAL A 294 -17.51 16.19 -13.31
CA VAL A 294 -18.54 16.43 -14.34
C VAL A 294 -18.65 17.93 -14.53
N GLU A 295 -18.18 18.42 -15.65
CA GLU A 295 -18.37 19.81 -16.09
C GLU A 295 -19.68 19.91 -16.85
N TYR A 296 -20.52 20.88 -16.51
CA TYR A 296 -21.84 21.03 -17.10
C TYR A 296 -22.21 22.49 -17.30
N SER A 297 -23.18 22.75 -18.16
CA SER A 297 -23.77 24.05 -18.41
C SER A 297 -25.25 24.03 -18.12
N TYR A 298 -25.79 25.19 -17.74
CA TYR A 298 -27.20 25.42 -17.47
C TYR A 298 -27.63 26.81 -17.89
N LEU A 299 -28.93 26.97 -18.18
CA LEU A 299 -29.53 28.23 -18.52
C LEU A 299 -29.66 29.11 -17.27
N TYR A 300 -29.19 30.34 -17.37
CA TYR A 300 -29.28 31.35 -16.33
C TYR A 300 -29.96 32.64 -16.86
N LYS A 301 -30.97 33.14 -16.18
CA LYS A 301 -31.65 34.38 -16.55
C LYS A 301 -31.37 35.51 -15.55
N LYS A 302 -31.03 36.67 -16.07
CA LYS A 302 -30.80 37.89 -15.31
C LYS A 302 -31.21 39.11 -16.14
N ASP A 303 -31.97 40.05 -15.55
CA ASP A 303 -32.37 41.30 -16.21
C ASP A 303 -33.02 41.07 -17.60
N ASN A 304 -33.93 40.09 -17.69
CA ASN A 304 -34.61 39.66 -18.91
C ASN A 304 -33.67 39.16 -20.04
N LYS A 305 -32.42 38.86 -19.71
CA LYS A 305 -31.46 38.24 -20.62
C LYS A 305 -31.18 36.79 -20.24
N GLN A 306 -30.89 35.98 -21.24
CA GLN A 306 -30.51 34.60 -21.05
C GLN A 306 -29.00 34.44 -21.22
N TYR A 307 -28.39 33.60 -20.39
CA TYR A 307 -26.97 33.27 -20.38
C TYR A 307 -26.82 31.78 -20.22
N THR A 308 -25.71 31.22 -20.69
CA THR A 308 -25.30 29.85 -20.37
C THR A 308 -24.19 29.91 -19.33
N ARG A 309 -24.47 29.47 -18.10
CA ARG A 309 -23.45 29.33 -17.06
C ARG A 309 -22.87 27.94 -17.04
N LYS A 310 -21.63 27.85 -16.59
CA LYS A 310 -20.93 26.58 -16.41
C LYS A 310 -20.61 26.34 -14.93
N ASN A 311 -20.62 25.06 -14.55
CA ASN A 311 -20.25 24.63 -13.22
C ASN A 311 -19.61 23.23 -13.29
N SER A 312 -19.13 22.71 -12.16
CA SER A 312 -18.63 21.35 -12.06
C SER A 312 -19.12 20.66 -10.80
N PHE A 313 -19.35 19.36 -10.91
CA PHE A 313 -19.75 18.50 -9.79
C PHE A 313 -18.77 17.33 -9.69
N GLU A 314 -18.26 17.02 -8.49
CA GLU A 314 -17.22 15.99 -8.30
C GLU A 314 -17.81 14.77 -7.60
N LEU A 315 -17.89 13.64 -8.28
CA LEU A 315 -18.15 12.31 -7.70
C LEU A 315 -16.87 11.77 -7.10
N ASN A 316 -16.95 11.03 -5.99
CA ASN A 316 -15.79 10.42 -5.35
C ASN A 316 -15.70 8.90 -5.59
N LEU A 317 -14.49 8.34 -5.41
CA LEU A 317 -14.22 6.91 -5.53
C LEU A 317 -13.91 6.28 -4.16
N LYS A 318 -14.57 6.77 -3.09
CA LYS A 318 -14.36 6.32 -1.71
C LYS A 318 -15.19 5.08 -1.33
N GLY A 319 -15.91 4.50 -2.27
CA GLY A 319 -16.65 3.28 -2.08
C GLY A 319 -15.76 2.03 -2.08
N ILE A 320 -16.39 0.87 -2.27
CA ILE A 320 -15.67 -0.39 -2.35
C ILE A 320 -14.77 -0.37 -3.58
N SER A 321 -13.49 -0.68 -3.37
CA SER A 321 -12.51 -0.84 -4.43
C SER A 321 -11.77 -2.16 -4.25
N LEU A 322 -11.37 -2.79 -5.36
CA LEU A 322 -10.53 -3.99 -5.38
C LEU A 322 -9.57 -3.97 -6.55
N ASN A 323 -8.47 -4.72 -6.43
CA ASN A 323 -7.61 -5.06 -7.57
C ASN A 323 -8.02 -6.39 -8.18
N LEU A 324 -7.96 -6.47 -9.49
CA LEU A 324 -7.91 -7.72 -10.23
C LEU A 324 -6.46 -7.97 -10.64
N PHE A 325 -5.96 -9.20 -10.39
CA PHE A 325 -4.62 -9.61 -10.80
C PHE A 325 -4.70 -10.78 -11.76
N GLU A 326 -3.94 -10.71 -12.85
CA GLU A 326 -3.78 -11.79 -13.81
C GLU A 326 -2.30 -12.10 -13.96
N ASN A 327 -1.92 -13.38 -13.90
CA ASN A 327 -0.54 -13.81 -14.09
C ASN A 327 -0.42 -14.70 -15.32
N SER A 328 0.63 -14.48 -16.10
CA SER A 328 0.95 -15.26 -17.30
C SER A 328 2.44 -15.59 -17.36
N ASN A 329 2.79 -16.64 -18.12
CA ASN A 329 4.17 -17.03 -18.41
C ASN A 329 5.01 -17.39 -17.15
N LYS A 330 4.37 -17.91 -16.10
CA LYS A 330 5.05 -18.40 -14.91
C LYS A 330 5.81 -19.70 -15.23
N ASN A 331 7.08 -19.80 -14.82
CA ASN A 331 7.96 -20.94 -15.03
C ASN A 331 8.70 -21.33 -13.75
N ILE A 332 7.98 -21.48 -12.65
CA ILE A 332 8.55 -21.90 -11.36
C ILE A 332 8.29 -23.37 -11.13
N THR A 333 9.37 -24.12 -10.89
CA THR A 333 9.31 -25.46 -10.31
C THR A 333 9.75 -25.35 -8.85
N THR A 334 8.82 -25.51 -7.93
CA THR A 334 9.11 -25.45 -6.49
C THR A 334 9.98 -26.64 -6.07
N SER A 335 10.97 -26.37 -5.23
CA SER A 335 11.81 -27.38 -4.58
C SER A 335 11.99 -27.02 -3.12
N SER A 336 12.41 -27.97 -2.31
CA SER A 336 12.72 -27.68 -0.90
C SER A 336 14.09 -27.02 -0.69
N SER A 337 14.89 -26.84 -1.75
CA SER A 337 16.16 -26.10 -1.70
C SER A 337 15.99 -24.59 -1.81
N ASP A 338 14.88 -24.12 -2.38
CA ASP A 338 14.59 -22.73 -2.62
C ASP A 338 13.14 -22.39 -2.20
N ILE A 339 12.97 -21.29 -1.50
CA ILE A 339 11.67 -20.76 -1.10
C ILE A 339 11.41 -19.48 -1.90
N TYR A 340 10.40 -19.54 -2.72
CA TYR A 340 9.94 -18.44 -3.56
C TYR A 340 8.93 -17.58 -2.79
N LEU A 341 9.14 -16.27 -2.77
CA LEU A 341 8.26 -15.31 -2.10
C LEU A 341 7.94 -14.20 -3.08
N LYS A 342 6.68 -13.97 -3.36
CA LYS A 342 6.20 -12.90 -4.24
C LYS A 342 4.84 -12.41 -3.78
N GLY A 343 4.71 -11.12 -3.63
CA GLY A 343 3.43 -10.50 -3.29
C GLY A 343 2.39 -10.55 -4.41
N ASN A 344 1.20 -10.13 -4.12
CA ASN A 344 -0.01 -10.26 -4.93
C ASN A 344 -0.39 -11.75 -5.13
N ILE A 345 -0.65 -12.14 -6.39
CA ILE A 345 -0.73 -13.54 -6.79
C ILE A 345 0.67 -14.06 -7.12
N GLY A 346 1.17 -14.98 -6.35
CA GLY A 346 2.53 -15.49 -6.49
C GLY A 346 2.81 -16.60 -5.49
N TYR A 347 3.72 -16.35 -4.57
CA TYR A 347 4.15 -17.36 -3.61
C TYR A 347 4.34 -16.76 -2.22
N THR A 348 3.87 -17.47 -1.22
CA THR A 348 4.14 -17.26 0.20
C THR A 348 4.73 -18.54 0.80
N ALA A 349 5.05 -18.55 2.09
CA ALA A 349 5.51 -19.78 2.74
C ALA A 349 4.89 -19.93 4.14
N GLU A 350 4.82 -21.18 4.60
CA GLU A 350 4.55 -21.53 5.99
C GLU A 350 5.82 -22.05 6.67
N ILE A 351 6.05 -21.62 7.91
CA ILE A 351 7.17 -21.98 8.75
C ILE A 351 6.66 -22.77 9.95
N SER A 352 7.28 -23.91 10.23
CA SER A 352 7.11 -24.64 11.49
C SER A 352 8.41 -24.60 12.30
N ILE A 353 8.34 -24.16 13.56
CA ILE A 353 9.45 -24.27 14.51
C ILE A 353 9.46 -25.70 15.06
N LEU A 354 10.54 -26.46 14.78
CA LEU A 354 10.58 -27.87 15.11
C LEU A 354 10.92 -28.13 16.59
N GLU A 355 9.91 -28.45 17.40
CA GLU A 355 10.08 -28.83 18.80
C GLU A 355 10.90 -30.12 18.97
N SER A 356 10.96 -30.96 17.95
CA SER A 356 11.78 -32.17 17.91
C SER A 356 13.28 -31.89 17.78
N SER A 357 13.67 -30.67 17.36
CA SER A 357 15.08 -30.30 17.19
C SER A 357 15.83 -30.31 18.52
N GLU A 358 17.12 -30.66 18.47
CA GLU A 358 17.98 -30.65 19.65
C GLU A 358 18.05 -29.26 20.33
N GLY A 359 18.06 -28.19 19.50
CA GLY A 359 18.08 -26.81 19.98
C GLY A 359 16.84 -26.46 20.81
N PHE A 360 15.65 -26.85 20.34
CA PHE A 360 14.41 -26.57 21.07
C PHE A 360 14.33 -27.37 22.40
N LYS A 361 14.66 -28.66 22.36
CA LYS A 361 14.72 -29.52 23.56
C LYS A 361 15.69 -28.94 24.60
N LYS A 362 16.85 -28.48 24.17
CA LYS A 362 17.85 -27.85 25.04
C LYS A 362 17.30 -26.59 25.70
N LEU A 363 16.66 -25.69 24.94
CA LEU A 363 16.02 -24.50 25.51
C LEU A 363 14.97 -24.86 26.55
N LYS A 364 14.10 -25.83 26.25
CA LYS A 364 13.04 -26.24 27.16
C LYS A 364 13.60 -26.80 28.49
N ASN A 365 14.72 -27.54 28.44
CA ASN A 365 15.39 -28.09 29.61
C ASN A 365 16.14 -27.02 30.41
N ASP A 366 16.74 -26.03 29.73
CA ASP A 366 17.55 -24.98 30.37
C ASP A 366 16.69 -23.93 31.08
N ASN A 367 15.37 -23.90 30.87
CA ASN A 367 14.43 -22.86 31.37
C ASN A 367 15.00 -21.43 31.21
N PRO A 368 15.30 -21.00 30.00
CA PRO A 368 16.15 -19.86 29.73
C PRO A 368 15.42 -18.52 29.89
N LEU A 369 16.20 -17.47 30.14
CA LEU A 369 15.80 -16.10 29.83
C LEU A 369 16.24 -15.79 28.40
N ILE A 370 15.31 -15.71 27.47
CA ILE A 370 15.59 -15.37 26.07
C ILE A 370 16.00 -13.89 25.97
N THR A 371 17.17 -13.64 25.43
CA THR A 371 17.68 -12.30 25.18
C THR A 371 17.32 -11.86 23.77
N GLU A 372 17.46 -12.78 22.79
CA GLU A 372 17.15 -12.53 21.40
C GLU A 372 16.82 -13.85 20.69
N ALA A 373 15.80 -13.84 19.83
CA ALA A 373 15.47 -14.99 18.98
C ALA A 373 15.11 -14.47 17.59
N ASP A 374 15.87 -14.90 16.57
CA ASP A 374 15.78 -14.39 15.21
C ASP A 374 15.62 -15.52 14.19
N LEU A 375 14.58 -15.40 13.38
CA LEU A 375 14.47 -16.15 12.13
C LEU A 375 15.42 -15.53 11.10
N ILE A 376 16.29 -16.34 10.54
CA ILE A 376 17.30 -15.88 9.58
C ILE A 376 17.09 -16.58 8.23
N PHE A 377 16.93 -15.76 7.18
CA PHE A 377 16.67 -16.20 5.82
C PHE A 377 17.66 -15.54 4.85
N TYR A 378 18.57 -16.32 4.29
CA TYR A 378 19.51 -15.83 3.28
C TYR A 378 18.86 -15.80 1.89
N VAL A 379 19.09 -14.72 1.17
CA VAL A 379 18.63 -14.54 -0.22
C VAL A 379 19.50 -15.37 -1.15
N ASN A 380 18.87 -16.17 -2.02
CA ASN A 380 19.57 -16.90 -3.07
C ASN A 380 19.77 -15.99 -4.29
N LYS A 381 20.95 -15.39 -4.39
CA LYS A 381 21.31 -14.44 -5.46
C LYS A 381 21.25 -15.05 -6.85
N ASP A 382 21.51 -16.37 -6.98
CA ASP A 382 21.55 -17.06 -8.27
C ASP A 382 20.16 -17.23 -8.89
N LYS A 383 19.11 -17.05 -8.09
CA LYS A 383 17.71 -17.15 -8.49
C LYS A 383 17.02 -15.79 -8.68
N ILE A 384 17.73 -14.68 -8.47
CA ILE A 384 17.16 -13.34 -8.51
C ILE A 384 17.88 -12.50 -9.55
N ASN A 385 17.19 -12.19 -10.64
CA ASN A 385 17.69 -11.33 -11.70
C ASN A 385 17.45 -9.84 -11.43
N ASN A 386 16.84 -9.49 -10.28
CA ASN A 386 16.40 -8.14 -10.01
C ASN A 386 17.14 -7.50 -8.84
N THR A 387 17.47 -6.25 -9.03
CA THR A 387 18.08 -5.39 -8.01
C THR A 387 17.09 -4.94 -6.95
N GLN A 388 15.77 -5.00 -7.21
CA GLN A 388 14.72 -4.51 -6.31
C GLN A 388 14.14 -5.64 -5.46
N GLN A 389 14.76 -5.86 -4.28
CA GLN A 389 14.27 -6.78 -3.26
C GLN A 389 13.19 -6.15 -2.39
N PRO A 390 12.21 -6.92 -1.88
CA PRO A 390 11.35 -6.45 -0.80
C PRO A 390 12.21 -5.96 0.37
N GLN A 391 11.84 -4.81 0.93
CA GLN A 391 12.58 -4.27 2.08
C GLN A 391 12.36 -5.08 3.35
N TYR A 392 11.21 -5.77 3.46
CA TYR A 392 10.82 -6.52 4.64
C TYR A 392 10.23 -7.88 4.26
N LEU A 393 10.45 -8.89 5.13
CA LEU A 393 9.59 -10.06 5.22
C LEU A 393 8.65 -9.87 6.41
N THR A 394 7.40 -10.27 6.27
CA THR A 394 6.43 -10.24 7.36
C THR A 394 6.16 -11.65 7.84
N VAL A 395 6.30 -11.88 9.15
CA VAL A 395 5.95 -13.14 9.81
C VAL A 395 4.70 -12.93 10.65
N PHE A 396 3.73 -13.81 10.49
CA PHE A 396 2.42 -13.72 11.15
C PHE A 396 1.92 -15.12 11.52
N ASN A 397 0.92 -15.19 12.38
CA ASN A 397 0.25 -16.45 12.70
C ASN A 397 -0.58 -16.91 11.49
N ALA A 398 -0.22 -18.06 10.90
CA ALA A 398 -0.89 -18.56 9.70
C ALA A 398 -2.35 -18.98 9.92
N GLU A 399 -2.74 -19.32 11.17
CA GLU A 399 -4.09 -19.78 11.50
C GLU A 399 -5.12 -18.63 11.50
N ASN A 400 -4.72 -17.44 11.95
CA ASN A 400 -5.62 -16.30 12.13
C ASN A 400 -5.22 -15.01 11.38
N GLY A 401 -4.00 -14.94 10.82
CA GLY A 401 -3.49 -13.77 10.09
C GLY A 401 -3.01 -12.63 10.99
N ASN A 402 -2.96 -12.82 12.30
CA ASN A 402 -2.48 -11.80 13.22
C ASN A 402 -0.95 -11.73 13.20
N VAL A 403 -0.41 -10.54 13.28
CA VAL A 403 1.03 -10.34 13.48
C VAL A 403 1.46 -10.87 14.84
N LEU A 404 2.75 -11.24 14.97
CA LEU A 404 3.29 -11.74 16.20
C LEU A 404 3.37 -10.64 17.27
N VAL A 405 3.35 -11.06 18.53
CA VAL A 405 3.44 -10.16 19.68
C VAL A 405 4.68 -9.27 19.67
N ASP A 406 5.76 -9.73 19.05
CA ASP A 406 7.01 -8.99 18.89
C ASP A 406 6.82 -7.68 18.12
N TYR A 407 5.91 -7.65 17.13
CA TYR A 407 5.59 -6.41 16.41
C TYR A 407 4.78 -5.41 17.26
N THR A 408 3.93 -5.91 18.16
CA THR A 408 3.07 -5.06 19.01
C THR A 408 3.77 -4.55 20.26
N ASN A 409 4.75 -5.31 20.76
CA ASN A 409 5.53 -4.97 21.97
C ASN A 409 6.77 -4.12 21.65
N ASP A 410 7.06 -3.85 20.40
CA ASP A 410 8.22 -3.06 20.04
C ASP A 410 8.06 -1.60 20.47
N LEU A 411 8.75 -1.25 21.58
CA LEU A 411 8.72 0.08 22.22
C LEU A 411 9.24 1.21 21.32
N SER A 412 9.90 0.88 20.23
CA SER A 412 10.40 1.86 19.26
C SER A 412 9.44 2.08 18.10
N ALA A 413 8.29 1.38 18.08
CA ALA A 413 7.19 1.68 17.18
C ALA A 413 6.58 3.03 17.57
N THR A 414 6.95 4.10 16.86
CA THR A 414 6.36 5.43 17.00
C THR A 414 5.39 5.71 15.87
N ASN A 415 4.27 6.37 16.17
CA ASN A 415 3.26 6.77 15.18
C ASN A 415 2.67 5.60 14.34
N GLY A 416 2.51 4.43 14.95
CA GLY A 416 1.98 3.25 14.26
C GLY A 416 2.95 2.61 13.27
N GLN A 417 4.24 2.95 13.35
CA GLN A 417 5.31 2.32 12.57
C GLN A 417 6.06 1.33 13.44
N TYR A 418 6.22 0.11 12.94
CA TYR A 418 7.07 -0.91 13.56
C TYR A 418 8.51 -0.68 13.16
N ILE A 419 9.46 -1.04 14.04
CA ILE A 419 10.86 -0.81 13.73
C ILE A 419 11.31 -1.63 12.53
N SER A 420 12.06 -0.96 11.70
CA SER A 420 12.75 -1.54 10.56
C SER A 420 13.72 -2.69 10.92
N SER A 421 14.20 -2.78 12.17
CA SER A 421 15.10 -3.84 12.62
C SER A 421 14.44 -5.21 12.79
N ILE A 422 13.11 -5.29 12.92
CA ILE A 422 12.43 -6.56 13.17
C ILE A 422 12.49 -7.51 11.97
N SER A 423 12.43 -7.00 10.73
CA SER A 423 12.34 -7.86 9.54
C SER A 423 13.01 -7.28 8.28
N LYS A 424 13.91 -6.33 8.45
CA LYS A 424 14.53 -5.60 7.34
C LYS A 424 15.59 -6.43 6.63
N LEU A 425 15.67 -6.24 5.29
CA LEU A 425 16.76 -6.75 4.45
C LEU A 425 18.10 -6.15 4.91
N GLN A 426 19.06 -7.00 5.17
CA GLN A 426 20.40 -6.67 5.64
C GLN A 426 21.46 -7.29 4.74
N LYS A 427 22.72 -6.93 4.97
CA LYS A 427 23.86 -7.46 4.27
C LYS A 427 24.92 -7.88 5.29
N ASP A 428 25.43 -9.10 5.18
CA ASP A 428 26.46 -9.60 6.07
C ASP A 428 27.87 -9.13 5.64
N SER A 429 28.88 -9.48 6.41
CA SER A 429 30.29 -9.16 6.13
C SER A 429 30.81 -9.74 4.81
N ASN A 430 30.22 -10.81 4.32
CA ASN A 430 30.57 -11.45 3.03
C ASN A 430 29.83 -10.80 1.85
N GLY A 431 28.97 -9.83 2.12
CA GLY A 431 28.14 -9.16 1.14
C GLY A 431 26.91 -9.95 0.73
N ASP A 432 26.51 -10.97 1.47
CA ASP A 432 25.28 -11.72 1.24
C ASP A 432 24.09 -11.03 1.86
N TYR A 433 22.97 -10.96 1.11
CA TYR A 433 21.73 -10.41 1.61
C TYR A 433 20.97 -11.44 2.44
N PHE A 434 20.39 -11.00 3.54
CA PHE A 434 19.54 -11.82 4.40
C PHE A 434 18.46 -10.97 5.08
N TYR A 435 17.41 -11.64 5.50
CA TYR A 435 16.39 -11.08 6.38
C TYR A 435 16.56 -11.67 7.78
N LYS A 436 16.44 -10.79 8.77
CA LYS A 436 16.47 -11.15 10.19
C LYS A 436 15.14 -10.72 10.81
N VAL A 437 14.33 -11.68 11.23
CA VAL A 437 13.00 -11.42 11.80
C VAL A 437 13.00 -11.82 13.27
N ARG A 438 12.88 -10.85 14.16
CA ARG A 438 12.85 -11.08 15.61
C ARG A 438 11.52 -11.66 16.05
N ILE A 439 11.57 -12.74 16.84
CA ILE A 439 10.43 -13.43 17.43
C ILE A 439 10.68 -13.82 18.91
N SER A 440 11.41 -12.98 19.65
CA SER A 440 11.85 -13.26 21.03
C SER A 440 10.70 -13.46 22.00
N ASP A 441 9.69 -12.58 21.95
CA ASP A 441 8.51 -12.65 22.80
C ASP A 441 7.61 -13.83 22.43
N HIS A 442 7.45 -14.07 21.13
CA HIS A 442 6.69 -15.21 20.62
C HIS A 442 7.31 -16.54 21.10
N LEU A 443 8.62 -16.73 20.92
CA LEU A 443 9.34 -17.92 21.38
C LEU A 443 9.25 -18.06 22.91
N THR A 444 9.43 -16.96 23.64
CA THR A 444 9.31 -16.94 25.10
C THR A 444 7.92 -17.42 25.56
N ASN A 445 6.86 -16.99 24.89
CA ASN A 445 5.50 -17.39 25.20
C ASN A 445 5.26 -18.89 24.93
N ILE A 446 5.83 -19.43 23.84
CA ILE A 446 5.78 -20.87 23.55
C ILE A 446 6.49 -21.66 24.65
N LEU A 447 7.72 -21.31 25.01
CA LEU A 447 8.52 -22.02 26.01
C LEU A 447 7.87 -22.00 27.39
N LYS A 448 7.18 -20.91 27.74
CA LYS A 448 6.43 -20.76 29.01
C LYS A 448 5.02 -21.36 28.97
N GLY A 449 4.61 -21.98 27.85
CA GLY A 449 3.27 -22.54 27.70
C GLY A 449 2.15 -21.51 27.64
N LYS A 450 2.46 -20.23 27.40
CA LYS A 450 1.46 -19.14 27.28
C LYS A 450 0.82 -19.07 25.90
N SER A 451 1.46 -19.62 24.89
CA SER A 451 0.94 -19.75 23.53
C SER A 451 1.32 -21.11 22.93
N GLN A 452 0.53 -21.54 21.96
CA GLN A 452 0.83 -22.75 21.20
C GLN A 452 1.90 -22.43 20.14
N ASN A 453 2.69 -23.46 19.75
CA ASN A 453 3.61 -23.39 18.65
C ASN A 453 2.84 -23.63 17.33
N VAL A 454 2.21 -22.59 16.84
CA VAL A 454 1.43 -22.62 15.59
C VAL A 454 2.33 -22.42 14.38
N LYS A 455 1.85 -22.79 13.20
CA LYS A 455 2.52 -22.45 11.94
C LYS A 455 2.54 -20.92 11.76
N LEU A 456 3.66 -20.44 11.27
CA LEU A 456 3.84 -19.03 10.93
C LEU A 456 3.76 -18.85 9.41
N GLY A 457 3.08 -17.81 8.96
CA GLY A 457 3.10 -17.37 7.56
C GLY A 457 4.28 -16.46 7.30
N LEU A 458 4.85 -16.52 6.11
CA LEU A 458 5.97 -15.71 5.65
C LEU A 458 5.63 -15.04 4.32
N GLY A 459 5.32 -13.75 4.36
CA GLY A 459 5.05 -12.92 3.19
C GLY A 459 6.11 -11.86 2.95
N VAL A 460 6.01 -11.14 1.82
CA VAL A 460 6.86 -10.01 1.46
C VAL A 460 6.15 -8.68 1.74
N SER A 461 6.93 -7.64 2.05
CA SER A 461 6.36 -6.30 2.22
C SER A 461 7.35 -5.22 1.77
N SER A 462 6.81 -4.13 1.20
CA SER A 462 7.58 -2.90 0.91
C SER A 462 7.54 -1.89 2.05
N GLY A 463 6.77 -2.15 3.10
CA GLY A 463 6.63 -1.29 4.26
C GLY A 463 6.42 -2.07 5.56
N ASN A 464 6.59 -1.38 6.68
CA ASN A 464 6.50 -1.95 8.03
C ASN A 464 5.54 -1.17 8.95
N THR A 465 4.61 -0.41 8.39
CA THR A 465 3.60 0.30 9.19
C THR A 465 2.44 -0.62 9.55
N THR A 466 1.62 -0.22 10.52
CA THR A 466 0.41 -0.95 10.95
C THR A 466 -0.49 -1.36 9.79
N ILE A 467 -0.60 -0.50 8.76
CA ILE A 467 -1.37 -0.76 7.55
C ILE A 467 -0.92 -2.03 6.82
N PHE A 468 0.40 -2.25 6.71
CA PHE A 468 0.96 -3.44 6.04
C PHE A 468 0.74 -4.72 6.84
N MET A 469 0.43 -4.60 8.14
CA MET A 469 0.25 -5.72 9.07
C MET A 469 -1.23 -6.14 9.24
N VAL A 470 -2.17 -5.48 8.59
CA VAL A 470 -3.60 -5.85 8.62
C VAL A 470 -3.80 -7.20 7.95
N GLY A 471 -4.48 -8.12 8.65
CA GLY A 471 -4.78 -9.46 8.14
C GLY A 471 -5.64 -9.45 6.87
N LYS A 472 -5.32 -10.34 5.94
CA LYS A 472 -6.01 -10.58 4.68
C LYS A 472 -6.17 -12.08 4.45
N LYS A 473 -6.92 -12.44 3.42
CA LYS A 473 -7.14 -13.83 2.99
C LYS A 473 -6.53 -14.08 1.62
N TYR A 474 -6.14 -15.33 1.37
CA TYR A 474 -5.80 -15.80 0.02
C TYR A 474 -6.35 -17.22 -0.19
N LYS A 475 -6.40 -17.63 -1.45
CA LYS A 475 -6.68 -19.02 -1.84
C LYS A 475 -5.39 -19.64 -2.39
N ASP A 476 -5.09 -20.85 -1.96
CA ASP A 476 -4.04 -21.65 -2.59
C ASP A 476 -4.56 -22.31 -3.90
N THR A 477 -3.72 -23.08 -4.57
CA THR A 477 -4.07 -23.78 -5.82
C THR A 477 -5.15 -24.84 -5.65
N SER A 478 -5.42 -25.27 -4.41
CA SER A 478 -6.51 -26.21 -4.06
C SER A 478 -7.78 -25.47 -3.60
N ASN A 479 -7.84 -24.14 -3.72
CA ASN A 479 -8.91 -23.27 -3.25
C ASN A 479 -9.09 -23.24 -1.71
N ASN A 480 -8.11 -23.71 -0.93
CA ASN A 480 -8.16 -23.53 0.51
C ASN A 480 -7.95 -22.06 0.87
N ILE A 481 -8.84 -21.53 1.73
CA ILE A 481 -8.72 -20.17 2.23
C ILE A 481 -7.71 -20.15 3.38
N LYS A 482 -6.68 -19.34 3.21
CA LYS A 482 -5.59 -19.13 4.16
C LYS A 482 -5.43 -17.65 4.50
N ASN A 483 -4.58 -17.36 5.48
CA ASN A 483 -4.35 -16.01 5.94
C ASN A 483 -3.01 -15.46 5.42
N THR A 484 -2.98 -14.15 5.20
CA THR A 484 -1.81 -13.35 4.91
C THR A 484 -1.99 -11.95 5.51
N VAL A 485 -1.15 -11.01 5.16
CA VAL A 485 -1.20 -9.62 5.59
C VAL A 485 -1.26 -8.65 4.40
N ASN A 486 -1.75 -7.44 4.64
CA ASN A 486 -1.92 -6.42 3.60
C ASN A 486 -0.62 -6.10 2.83
N GLY A 487 0.53 -6.16 3.51
CA GLY A 487 1.85 -5.96 2.89
C GLY A 487 2.08 -6.90 1.71
N ASP A 488 1.71 -8.15 1.87
CA ASP A 488 1.83 -9.18 0.83
C ASP A 488 0.88 -8.94 -0.35
N VAL A 489 -0.29 -8.33 -0.09
CA VAL A 489 -1.27 -8.00 -1.15
C VAL A 489 -0.80 -6.84 -2.04
N VAL A 490 -0.26 -5.77 -1.44
CA VAL A 490 0.06 -4.54 -2.17
C VAL A 490 1.47 -4.50 -2.75
N THR A 491 2.37 -5.37 -2.27
CA THR A 491 3.77 -5.41 -2.70
C THR A 491 3.92 -6.20 -4.00
N PRO A 492 4.37 -5.61 -5.11
CA PRO A 492 4.60 -6.35 -6.34
C PRO A 492 5.96 -7.07 -6.37
N LEU A 493 6.80 -6.86 -5.36
CA LEU A 493 8.17 -7.37 -5.33
C LEU A 493 8.25 -8.84 -4.97
N TYR A 494 9.40 -9.45 -5.27
CA TYR A 494 9.68 -10.85 -4.98
C TYR A 494 11.07 -11.05 -4.41
N SER A 495 11.26 -12.17 -3.74
CA SER A 495 12.56 -12.69 -3.30
C SER A 495 12.60 -14.20 -3.42
N VAL A 496 13.78 -14.77 -3.54
CA VAL A 496 14.02 -16.20 -3.41
C VAL A 496 15.03 -16.39 -2.29
N ILE A 497 14.67 -17.15 -1.28
CA ILE A 497 15.55 -17.47 -0.14
C ILE A 497 15.95 -18.95 -0.20
N TYR A 498 17.09 -19.28 0.40
CA TYR A 498 17.47 -20.69 0.55
C TYR A 498 16.44 -21.45 1.39
N GLY A 499 16.14 -22.67 1.03
CA GLY A 499 15.19 -23.55 1.69
C GLY A 499 15.85 -24.66 2.53
N ASN A 500 15.04 -25.57 3.05
CA ASN A 500 15.47 -26.62 3.98
C ASN A 500 16.50 -27.59 3.38
N ALA A 501 16.39 -27.92 2.10
CA ALA A 501 17.25 -28.87 1.40
C ALA A 501 18.43 -28.24 0.66
N THR A 502 18.73 -26.95 0.97
CA THR A 502 19.92 -26.32 0.39
C THR A 502 21.19 -27.06 0.77
N THR A 503 22.11 -27.20 -0.19
CA THR A 503 23.45 -27.74 0.05
C THR A 503 24.40 -26.75 0.69
N VAL A 504 24.03 -25.46 0.74
CA VAL A 504 24.79 -24.38 1.39
C VAL A 504 24.42 -24.30 2.86
N ASN A 505 25.01 -25.15 3.69
CA ASN A 505 24.65 -25.31 5.11
C ASN A 505 24.68 -24.00 5.91
N SER A 506 25.60 -23.08 5.62
CA SER A 506 25.69 -21.78 6.29
C SER A 506 24.51 -20.86 6.02
N LYS A 507 23.77 -21.09 4.92
CA LYS A 507 22.62 -20.28 4.48
C LYS A 507 21.27 -20.96 4.71
N LYS A 508 21.27 -22.14 5.30
CA LYS A 508 20.03 -22.86 5.65
C LYS A 508 19.19 -22.01 6.61
N PRO A 509 17.86 -21.91 6.38
CA PRO A 509 16.97 -21.21 7.29
C PRO A 509 17.04 -21.77 8.71
N LYS A 510 17.07 -20.89 9.71
CA LYS A 510 17.16 -21.27 11.12
C LYS A 510 16.56 -20.21 12.03
N LEU A 511 16.14 -20.65 13.22
CA LEU A 511 15.86 -19.77 14.33
C LEU A 511 17.09 -19.76 15.27
N LYS A 512 17.78 -18.63 15.30
CA LYS A 512 18.97 -18.41 16.14
C LYS A 512 18.53 -17.78 17.44
N VAL A 513 18.91 -18.36 18.57
CA VAL A 513 18.46 -17.93 19.90
C VAL A 513 19.66 -17.66 20.79
N TYR A 514 19.67 -16.47 21.37
CA TYR A 514 20.59 -16.06 22.42
C TYR A 514 19.82 -16.03 23.74
N TYR A 515 20.38 -16.63 24.77
CA TYR A 515 19.72 -16.74 26.06
C TYR A 515 20.69 -16.80 27.21
N THR A 516 20.21 -16.51 28.40
CA THR A 516 20.93 -16.72 29.66
C THR A 516 20.21 -17.79 30.48
N LYS A 517 20.98 -18.59 31.19
CA LYS A 517 20.47 -19.53 32.19
C LYS A 517 21.22 -19.39 33.51
N ALA A 518 20.58 -19.75 34.59
CA ALA A 518 21.27 -19.92 35.89
C ALA A 518 22.29 -21.09 35.78
N LYS A 519 23.44 -20.90 36.40
CA LYS A 519 24.44 -21.96 36.50
C LYS A 519 24.00 -23.04 37.48
#